data_c67c7f351d071babbf05f8ad0718eb7f
#
_entry.id   c67c7f351d071babbf05f8ad0718eb7f
#
_cell.length_a   1.000
_cell.length_b   1.000
_cell.length_c   1.000
_cell.angle_alpha   90.00
_cell.angle_beta   90.00
_cell.angle_gamma   90.00
#
_symmetry.space_group_name_H-M   'P 1'
#
loop_
_entity.id
_entity.type
_entity.pdbx_description
1 polymer ?
#
loop_
_entity_poly.entity_id
_entity_poly.type
_entity_poly.pdbx_seq_one_letter_code
_entity_poly.pdbx_strand_id
1 'polypeptide(L)'
;MSSMLELVKHRYTAKRYDANKPISDETLNDLLEVLRLSPSSVNIQPWHFYALKTKEALHAIRPAVKDFNLERTEHAPVIIVFAIEKHLDDAYVHRLMAQETADGRFRGQFADPEFAAKLEAFRCASVKAYCSGADRGECWA
;
A
#
# COMPACT_ATOMS: atom_id res chain seq x y z
N MET A 1 -14.92 22.72 -2.65
CA MET A 1 -14.28 21.39 -2.86
C MET A 1 -14.72 20.86 -4.21
N SER A 2 -13.79 20.49 -5.08
CA SER A 2 -14.12 19.80 -6.32
C SER A 2 -14.78 18.46 -6.00
N SER A 3 -15.82 18.09 -6.73
CA SER A 3 -16.42 16.75 -6.57
C SER A 3 -15.45 15.67 -7.04
N MET A 4 -15.58 14.44 -6.54
CA MET A 4 -14.78 13.29 -7.01
C MET A 4 -14.89 13.14 -8.54
N LEU A 5 -16.07 13.38 -9.11
CA LEU A 5 -16.30 13.34 -10.56
C LEU A 5 -15.45 14.38 -11.30
N GLU A 6 -15.35 15.61 -10.79
CA GLU A 6 -14.51 16.65 -11.38
C GLU A 6 -13.03 16.26 -11.35
N LEU A 7 -12.54 15.72 -10.23
CA LEU A 7 -11.17 15.22 -10.14
C LEU A 7 -10.87 14.14 -11.18
N VAL A 8 -11.79 13.17 -11.34
CA VAL A 8 -11.62 12.09 -12.32
C VAL A 8 -11.66 12.62 -13.76
N LYS A 9 -12.53 13.57 -14.08
CA LYS A 9 -12.59 14.20 -15.41
C LYS A 9 -11.32 14.96 -15.77
N HIS A 10 -10.68 15.60 -14.81
CA HIS A 10 -9.46 16.39 -15.03
C HIS A 10 -8.17 15.59 -14.88
N ARG A 11 -8.25 14.32 -14.45
CA ARG A 11 -7.09 13.45 -14.30
C ARG A 11 -6.48 13.11 -15.67
N TYR A 12 -5.17 13.22 -15.78
CA TYR A 12 -4.41 12.69 -16.92
C TYR A 12 -3.12 12.00 -16.42
N THR A 13 -2.53 11.16 -17.27
CA THR A 13 -1.24 10.53 -16.97
C THR A 13 -0.12 11.43 -17.49
N ALA A 14 0.60 12.07 -16.56
CA ALA A 14 1.74 12.89 -16.91
C ALA A 14 2.83 12.06 -17.61
N LYS A 15 3.41 12.59 -18.68
CA LYS A 15 4.51 11.98 -19.43
C LYS A 15 5.86 12.61 -19.11
N ARG A 16 5.86 13.84 -18.60
CA ARG A 16 7.03 14.62 -18.20
C ARG A 16 6.74 15.34 -16.90
N TYR A 17 7.74 15.45 -16.07
CA TYR A 17 7.71 16.19 -14.80
C TYR A 17 8.67 17.36 -14.87
N ASP A 18 8.32 18.44 -14.19
CA ASP A 18 9.19 19.58 -14.00
C ASP A 18 10.06 19.34 -12.75
N ALA A 19 11.34 19.10 -12.96
CA ALA A 19 12.30 18.85 -11.89
C ALA A 19 12.43 20.02 -10.88
N ASN A 20 11.96 21.23 -11.24
CA ASN A 20 11.98 22.42 -10.38
C ASN A 20 10.70 22.58 -9.55
N LYS A 21 9.72 21.67 -9.71
CA LYS A 21 8.48 21.69 -8.93
C LYS A 21 8.50 20.57 -7.88
N PRO A 22 8.96 20.85 -6.66
CA PRO A 22 8.90 19.87 -5.58
C PRO A 22 7.45 19.61 -5.17
N ILE A 23 7.20 18.46 -4.57
CA ILE A 23 5.98 18.19 -3.82
C ILE A 23 6.20 18.60 -2.36
N SER A 24 5.22 19.23 -1.72
CA SER A 24 5.30 19.56 -0.29
C SER A 24 5.22 18.29 0.56
N ASP A 25 5.82 18.33 1.75
CA ASP A 25 5.73 17.21 2.69
C ASP A 25 4.28 16.95 3.13
N GLU A 26 3.47 17.99 3.27
CA GLU A 26 2.03 17.88 3.56
C GLU A 26 1.32 17.08 2.47
N THR A 27 1.47 17.46 1.20
CA THR A 27 0.85 16.73 0.08
C THR A 27 1.35 15.28 0.00
N LEU A 28 2.64 15.04 0.24
CA LEU A 28 3.17 13.68 0.25
C LEU A 28 2.57 12.85 1.38
N ASN A 29 2.46 13.42 2.58
CA ASN A 29 1.86 12.74 3.73
C ASN A 29 0.38 12.44 3.48
N ASP A 30 -0.38 13.35 2.89
CA ASP A 30 -1.77 13.12 2.50
C ASP A 30 -1.90 11.96 1.51
N LEU A 31 -1.02 11.90 0.51
CA LEU A 31 -1.00 10.79 -0.45
C LEU A 31 -0.67 9.45 0.20
N LEU A 32 0.31 9.42 1.11
CA LEU A 32 0.67 8.22 1.85
C LEU A 32 -0.47 7.78 2.78
N GLU A 33 -1.20 8.72 3.39
CA GLU A 33 -2.36 8.42 4.22
C GLU A 33 -3.51 7.85 3.39
N VAL A 34 -3.76 8.37 2.18
CA VAL A 34 -4.73 7.78 1.22
C VAL A 34 -4.35 6.33 0.91
N LEU A 35 -3.08 6.04 0.68
CA LEU A 35 -2.61 4.68 0.43
C LEU A 35 -2.81 3.78 1.65
N ARG A 36 -2.44 4.27 2.84
CA ARG A 36 -2.60 3.55 4.11
C ARG A 36 -4.06 3.21 4.39
N LEU A 37 -4.99 4.11 4.07
CA LEU A 37 -6.42 3.94 4.28
C LEU A 37 -7.13 3.16 3.16
N SER A 38 -6.40 2.77 2.12
CA SER A 38 -6.99 2.00 1.01
C SER A 38 -7.49 0.64 1.49
N PRO A 39 -8.61 0.13 0.98
CA PRO A 39 -9.12 -1.18 1.38
C PRO A 39 -8.28 -2.32 0.80
N SER A 40 -8.25 -3.45 1.50
CA SER A 40 -7.71 -4.71 1.02
C SER A 40 -8.65 -5.87 1.29
N SER A 41 -8.47 -6.98 0.57
CA SER A 41 -9.27 -8.19 0.81
C SER A 41 -9.12 -8.63 2.26
N VAL A 42 -10.23 -8.88 2.93
CA VAL A 42 -10.34 -9.21 4.37
C VAL A 42 -9.55 -8.27 5.29
N ASN A 43 -9.24 -7.07 4.81
CA ASN A 43 -8.39 -6.08 5.46
C ASN A 43 -7.03 -6.67 5.90
N ILE A 44 -6.41 -7.46 5.03
CA ILE A 44 -5.13 -8.11 5.32
C ILE A 44 -3.92 -7.15 5.19
N GLN A 45 -4.07 -6.04 4.48
CA GLN A 45 -3.08 -4.96 4.36
C GLN A 45 -1.66 -5.43 4.02
N PRO A 46 -1.46 -6.20 2.95
CA PRO A 46 -0.19 -6.86 2.67
C PRO A 46 0.87 -5.94 2.06
N TRP A 47 0.58 -4.66 1.95
CA TRP A 47 1.40 -3.69 1.24
C TRP A 47 2.42 -2.98 2.13
N HIS A 48 3.49 -2.53 1.46
CA HIS A 48 4.44 -1.54 1.97
C HIS A 48 4.62 -0.44 0.93
N PHE A 49 4.71 0.79 1.37
CA PHE A 49 4.91 1.95 0.50
C PHE A 49 6.24 2.62 0.82
N TYR A 50 7.13 2.69 -0.17
CA TYR A 50 8.40 3.37 -0.03
C TYR A 50 8.37 4.67 -0.83
N ALA A 51 8.44 5.81 -0.16
CA ALA A 51 8.52 7.12 -0.79
C ALA A 51 10.00 7.50 -1.03
N LEU A 52 10.44 7.45 -2.26
CA LEU A 52 11.81 7.79 -2.66
C LEU A 52 11.86 9.28 -3.02
N LYS A 53 12.52 10.09 -2.18
CA LYS A 53 12.63 11.55 -2.33
C LYS A 53 14.04 12.01 -2.65
N THR A 54 15.07 11.25 -2.24
CA THR A 54 16.46 11.66 -2.42
C THR A 54 16.98 11.23 -3.77
N LYS A 55 17.96 11.97 -4.29
CA LYS A 55 18.61 11.62 -5.57
C LYS A 55 19.24 10.23 -5.53
N GLU A 56 19.81 9.84 -4.39
CA GLU A 56 20.41 8.53 -4.17
C GLU A 56 19.36 7.42 -4.26
N ALA A 57 18.19 7.61 -3.63
CA ALA A 57 17.09 6.65 -3.67
C ALA A 57 16.49 6.52 -5.08
N LEU A 58 16.32 7.65 -5.79
CA LEU A 58 15.86 7.67 -7.19
C LEU A 58 16.90 6.99 -8.12
N HIS A 59 18.19 7.17 -7.86
CA HIS A 59 19.24 6.50 -8.62
C HIS A 59 19.27 4.99 -8.34
N ALA A 60 19.06 4.58 -7.10
CA ALA A 60 19.07 3.18 -6.70
C ALA A 60 17.97 2.34 -7.39
N ILE A 61 16.82 2.94 -7.70
CA ILE A 61 15.74 2.21 -8.40
C ILE A 61 15.95 2.13 -9.92
N ARG A 62 16.85 2.94 -10.49
CA ARG A 62 17.06 3.06 -11.94
C ARG A 62 17.24 1.72 -12.67
N PRO A 63 18.00 0.74 -12.15
CA PRO A 63 18.16 -0.56 -12.80
C PRO A 63 16.85 -1.37 -12.95
N ALA A 64 15.85 -1.09 -12.13
CA ALA A 64 14.53 -1.73 -12.19
C ALA A 64 13.55 -0.98 -13.10
N VAL A 65 13.89 0.21 -13.58
CA VAL A 65 13.04 1.05 -14.42
C VAL A 65 13.31 0.76 -15.89
N LYS A 66 12.25 0.49 -16.67
CA LYS A 66 12.37 0.32 -18.12
C LYS A 66 12.76 1.63 -18.81
N ASP A 67 13.58 1.56 -19.83
CA ASP A 67 14.20 2.69 -20.53
C ASP A 67 13.23 3.81 -20.88
N PHE A 68 12.03 3.47 -21.38
CA PHE A 68 11.02 4.46 -21.75
C PHE A 68 10.39 5.22 -20.56
N ASN A 69 10.71 4.82 -19.33
CA ASN A 69 10.27 5.49 -18.10
C ASN A 69 11.41 6.23 -17.37
N LEU A 70 12.67 6.07 -17.82
CA LEU A 70 13.82 6.67 -17.13
C LEU A 70 13.68 8.19 -17.00
N GLU A 71 13.37 8.90 -18.09
CA GLU A 71 13.17 10.36 -18.07
C GLU A 71 12.13 10.79 -17.01
N ARG A 72 11.06 10.01 -16.85
CA ARG A 72 10.02 10.31 -15.84
C ARG A 72 10.52 10.13 -14.42
N THR A 73 11.25 9.04 -14.17
CA THR A 73 11.79 8.75 -12.83
C THR A 73 12.89 9.74 -12.44
N GLU A 74 13.68 10.23 -13.39
CA GLU A 74 14.73 11.21 -13.14
C GLU A 74 14.19 12.60 -12.77
N HIS A 75 13.04 12.97 -13.29
CA HIS A 75 12.45 14.29 -13.06
C HIS A 75 11.27 14.27 -12.06
N ALA A 76 10.81 13.11 -11.65
CA ALA A 76 9.75 13.02 -10.64
C ALA A 76 10.27 13.51 -9.28
N PRO A 77 9.51 14.39 -8.57
CA PRO A 77 9.91 14.86 -7.25
C PRO A 77 9.88 13.76 -6.18
N VAL A 78 9.07 12.73 -6.39
CA VAL A 78 8.92 11.56 -5.53
C VAL A 78 8.51 10.37 -6.39
N ILE A 79 9.03 9.20 -6.06
CA ILE A 79 8.53 7.92 -6.58
C ILE A 79 8.00 7.11 -5.40
N ILE A 80 6.77 6.63 -5.50
CA ILE A 80 6.20 5.70 -4.53
C ILE A 80 6.30 4.29 -5.09
N VAL A 81 7.10 3.45 -4.43
CA VAL A 81 7.21 2.03 -4.75
C VAL A 81 6.18 1.27 -3.96
N PHE A 82 5.33 0.54 -4.68
CA PHE A 82 4.37 -0.38 -4.09
C PHE A 82 5.04 -1.73 -3.92
N ALA A 83 5.18 -2.17 -2.71
CA ALA A 83 5.68 -3.49 -2.36
C ALA A 83 4.62 -4.25 -1.57
N ILE A 84 4.75 -5.56 -1.54
CA ILE A 84 3.84 -6.44 -0.80
C ILE A 84 4.65 -7.36 0.11
N GLU A 85 3.99 -7.86 1.16
CA GLU A 85 4.53 -8.95 1.97
C GLU A 85 4.77 -10.17 1.10
N LYS A 86 5.97 -10.72 1.18
CA LYS A 86 6.35 -11.90 0.41
C LYS A 86 5.68 -13.17 0.95
N HIS A 87 5.50 -13.24 2.25
CA HIS A 87 4.92 -14.39 2.94
C HIS A 87 3.78 -13.93 3.85
N LEU A 88 2.59 -14.41 3.57
CA LEU A 88 1.43 -14.25 4.42
C LEU A 88 1.17 -15.59 5.11
N ASP A 89 1.25 -15.60 6.43
CA ASP A 89 1.02 -16.76 7.28
C ASP A 89 0.17 -16.41 8.51
N ASP A 90 -0.12 -17.39 9.33
CA ASP A 90 -0.89 -17.18 10.56
C ASP A 90 -0.19 -16.18 11.50
N ALA A 91 1.15 -16.16 11.54
CA ALA A 91 1.90 -15.22 12.37
C ALA A 91 1.73 -13.77 11.88
N TYR A 92 1.65 -13.56 10.56
CA TYR A 92 1.31 -12.26 10.00
C TYR A 92 -0.09 -11.80 10.43
N VAL A 93 -1.09 -12.69 10.33
CA VAL A 93 -2.47 -12.40 10.76
C VAL A 93 -2.53 -12.05 12.24
N HIS A 94 -1.83 -12.80 13.10
CA HIS A 94 -1.78 -12.53 14.55
C HIS A 94 -1.19 -11.15 14.85
N ARG A 95 -0.10 -10.75 14.17
CA ARG A 95 0.49 -9.40 14.33
C ARG A 95 -0.48 -8.30 13.89
N LEU A 96 -1.18 -8.51 12.76
CA LEU A 96 -2.18 -7.57 12.28
C LEU A 96 -3.34 -7.41 13.27
N MET A 97 -3.87 -8.52 13.79
CA MET A 97 -4.94 -8.51 14.80
C MET A 97 -4.51 -7.80 16.08
N ALA A 98 -3.28 -8.04 16.53
CA ALA A 98 -2.71 -7.37 17.70
C ALA A 98 -2.61 -5.85 17.49
N GLN A 99 -2.13 -5.41 16.30
CA GLN A 99 -2.07 -4.00 15.96
C GLN A 99 -3.45 -3.36 15.89
N GLU A 100 -4.41 -3.99 15.21
CA GLU A 100 -5.79 -3.50 15.16
C GLU A 100 -6.44 -3.40 16.55
N THR A 101 -6.10 -4.31 17.45
CA THR A 101 -6.56 -4.26 18.85
C THR A 101 -5.96 -3.06 19.56
N ALA A 102 -4.66 -2.82 19.43
CA ALA A 102 -3.97 -1.67 20.00
C ALA A 102 -4.53 -0.34 19.47
N ASP A 103 -4.83 -0.28 18.17
CA ASP A 103 -5.43 0.88 17.51
C ASP A 103 -6.92 1.08 17.88
N GLY A 104 -7.50 0.13 18.61
CA GLY A 104 -8.86 0.26 19.15
C GLY A 104 -9.98 -0.19 18.20
N ARG A 105 -9.67 -0.98 17.17
CA ARG A 105 -10.67 -1.51 16.24
C ARG A 105 -11.75 -2.33 16.95
N PHE A 106 -11.38 -3.11 17.95
CA PHE A 106 -12.28 -3.98 18.71
C PHE A 106 -12.82 -3.27 19.97
N ARG A 107 -13.40 -2.07 19.79
CA ARG A 107 -14.06 -1.29 20.85
C ARG A 107 -15.54 -1.05 20.51
N GLY A 108 -16.31 -0.66 21.51
CA GLY A 108 -17.73 -0.36 21.33
C GLY A 108 -18.51 -1.57 20.83
N GLN A 109 -19.25 -1.42 19.74
CA GLN A 109 -20.05 -2.51 19.15
C GLN A 109 -19.22 -3.70 18.61
N PHE A 110 -17.92 -3.54 18.43
CA PHE A 110 -17.00 -4.59 18.00
C PHE A 110 -16.18 -5.18 19.15
N ALA A 111 -16.49 -4.83 20.41
CA ALA A 111 -15.78 -5.31 21.61
C ALA A 111 -16.13 -6.76 21.98
N ASP A 112 -16.64 -7.55 21.04
CA ASP A 112 -16.99 -8.95 21.22
C ASP A 112 -15.75 -9.84 20.96
N PRO A 113 -15.22 -10.56 21.97
CA PRO A 113 -14.09 -11.47 21.80
C PRO A 113 -14.38 -12.59 20.79
N GLU A 114 -15.62 -13.05 20.67
CA GLU A 114 -16.02 -14.07 19.71
C GLU A 114 -15.95 -13.52 18.28
N PHE A 115 -16.31 -12.27 18.06
CA PHE A 115 -16.17 -11.60 16.77
C PHE A 115 -14.68 -11.49 16.36
N ALA A 116 -13.81 -11.08 17.28
CA ALA A 116 -12.36 -10.99 17.01
C ALA A 116 -11.78 -12.35 16.64
N ALA A 117 -12.10 -13.41 17.41
CA ALA A 117 -11.64 -14.78 17.14
C ALA A 117 -12.15 -15.33 15.79
N LYS A 118 -13.42 -15.09 15.44
CA LYS A 118 -13.99 -15.47 14.15
C LYS A 118 -13.30 -14.73 12.97
N LEU A 119 -13.02 -13.45 13.14
CA LEU A 119 -12.35 -12.66 12.12
C LEU A 119 -10.91 -13.15 11.90
N GLU A 120 -10.19 -13.46 12.98
CA GLU A 120 -8.84 -14.02 12.92
C GLU A 120 -8.82 -15.35 12.18
N ALA A 121 -9.70 -16.29 12.57
CA ALA A 121 -9.83 -17.59 11.92
C ALA A 121 -10.18 -17.46 10.42
N PHE A 122 -11.07 -16.52 10.08
CA PHE A 122 -11.44 -16.23 8.69
C PHE A 122 -10.27 -15.68 7.89
N ARG A 123 -9.47 -14.78 8.46
CA ARG A 123 -8.26 -14.24 7.82
C ARG A 123 -7.20 -15.30 7.60
N CYS A 124 -6.92 -16.15 8.60
CA CYS A 124 -5.98 -17.27 8.46
C CYS A 124 -6.42 -18.24 7.34
N ALA A 125 -7.70 -18.56 7.28
CA ALA A 125 -8.24 -19.39 6.20
C ALA A 125 -8.13 -18.72 4.83
N SER A 126 -8.42 -17.41 4.75
CA SER A 126 -8.32 -16.63 3.51
C SER A 126 -6.88 -16.55 3.00
N VAL A 127 -5.92 -16.28 3.88
CA VAL A 127 -4.49 -16.25 3.54
C VAL A 127 -4.04 -17.61 3.00
N LYS A 128 -4.40 -18.72 3.66
CA LYS A 128 -4.08 -20.06 3.18
C LYS A 128 -4.69 -20.35 1.81
N ALA A 129 -5.94 -19.93 1.58
CA ALA A 129 -6.61 -20.10 0.28
C ALA A 129 -5.92 -19.28 -0.83
N TYR A 130 -5.54 -18.04 -0.56
CA TYR A 130 -4.84 -17.20 -1.53
C TYR A 130 -3.43 -17.70 -1.85
N CYS A 131 -2.71 -18.19 -0.85
CA CYS A 131 -1.33 -18.67 -1.01
C CYS A 131 -1.26 -20.10 -1.56
N SER A 132 -2.27 -20.95 -1.35
CA SER A 132 -2.28 -22.34 -1.84
C SER A 132 -2.42 -22.48 -3.35
N GLY A 133 -2.93 -21.46 -4.04
CA GLY A 133 -3.01 -21.40 -5.51
C GLY A 133 -1.71 -20.91 -6.18
N ALA A 134 -0.77 -20.41 -5.41
CA ALA A 134 0.49 -19.89 -5.91
C ALA A 134 1.55 -21.00 -5.89
N ASP A 135 1.78 -21.62 -7.04
CA ASP A 135 2.74 -22.71 -7.26
C ASP A 135 4.21 -22.31 -6.96
N ARG A 136 4.48 -21.15 -6.34
CA ARG A 136 5.80 -20.54 -6.24
C ARG A 136 6.06 -19.66 -5.01
N GLY A 137 5.27 -19.74 -3.97
CA GLY A 137 5.51 -18.95 -2.75
C GLY A 137 5.25 -17.46 -2.88
N GLU A 138 4.59 -17.03 -3.94
CA GLU A 138 4.17 -15.66 -4.17
C GLU A 138 2.65 -15.58 -4.05
N CYS A 139 2.17 -15.05 -2.94
CA CYS A 139 0.73 -14.94 -2.67
C CYS A 139 0.00 -13.93 -3.59
N TRP A 140 0.73 -13.15 -4.39
CA TRP A 140 0.19 -12.06 -5.19
C TRP A 140 1.08 -11.80 -6.41
N ALA A 141 0.86 -12.51 -7.46
CA ALA A 141 1.40 -12.19 -8.77
C ALA A 141 0.30 -11.61 -9.67
#